data_e72ed1b22731ed1175eb6481b7b791fe
#
_entry.id   e72ed1b22731ed1175eb6481b7b791fe
#
_cell.length_a   1.000
_cell.length_b   1.000
_cell.length_c   1.000
_cell.angle_alpha   90.00
_cell.angle_beta   90.00
_cell.angle_gamma   90.00
#
_symmetry.space_group_name_H-M   'P 1'
#
loop_
_entity.id
_entity.type
_entity.pdbx_description
1 polymer ?
#
loop_
_entity_poly.entity_id
_entity_poly.type
_entity_poly.pdbx_seq_one_letter_code
_entity_poly.pdbx_strand_id
1 'polypeptide(L)'
;MGLIDLSNKEIINKIEFGDFQTPRILADLMCKIIKDKYDYSPQCIIEPTCGKGTILLSSMRVFPDCKKNIGIEINSEYLDELKNISEKEKLNLTLINEDFFTIDLKATLGIKNETVLLIGNPPWVTNSGLGKIGSENLPEKSNFKNLRGIDAITGKSNFDLSEYILLRLIDLFIDNNCMFAFLCKTSVARKILNSLSGNNIKPEIIEIYPIDSKKHFNASVDACFFILKLSSIHNTIFCNIYNSIEDRKIINKLGLSNGTLVNNVDKFQKLEKFVGKSDYVWRNGIKHDAASVMELSLDSENKLINQKGKVIDIEDNLVYPLLKSSDLANGKLIPRKYVILTQKKIGENTDYIEKDFPRTWEYLNQNIESFINRKSSLYKNKPLFSIFSVGEYSFYPYKIAISGLYKNIRFSILEPTSGKPIQVDDTCNFISCKSLDEAKFIYELLNSSIVKNLLESLIFWDSKRPITTEVLNKLDLRNIAEELNYS
;
A
#
# COMPACT_ATOMS: atom_id res chain seq x y z
N MET A 1 13.00 -26.88 29.11
CA MET A 1 13.75 -25.83 28.37
C MET A 1 13.64 -25.93 26.86
N GLY A 2 13.21 -27.05 26.26
CA GLY A 2 13.20 -27.25 24.80
C GLY A 2 11.97 -26.72 24.02
N LEU A 3 10.81 -26.56 24.64
CA LEU A 3 9.55 -26.17 23.93
C LEU A 3 9.40 -24.65 23.71
N ILE A 4 10.04 -23.83 24.53
CA ILE A 4 10.02 -22.37 24.39
C ILE A 4 10.99 -21.90 23.30
N ASP A 5 12.07 -22.64 23.07
CA ASP A 5 13.11 -22.31 22.07
C ASP A 5 12.64 -22.60 20.64
N LEU A 6 11.86 -23.68 20.43
CA LEU A 6 11.30 -24.01 19.12
C LEU A 6 10.22 -23.02 18.66
N SER A 7 9.36 -22.53 19.56
CA SER A 7 8.34 -21.55 19.23
C SER A 7 8.93 -20.17 18.88
N ASN A 8 10.03 -19.79 19.53
CA ASN A 8 10.73 -18.53 19.21
C ASN A 8 11.48 -18.60 17.87
N LYS A 9 12.08 -19.74 17.55
CA LYS A 9 12.76 -19.96 16.25
C LYS A 9 11.77 -19.97 15.07
N GLU A 10 10.60 -20.60 15.23
CA GLU A 10 9.54 -20.55 14.24
C GLU A 10 8.95 -19.15 14.05
N ILE A 11 8.78 -18.37 15.12
CA ILE A 11 8.31 -16.99 15.05
C ILE A 11 9.33 -16.09 14.36
N ILE A 12 10.62 -16.26 14.66
CA ILE A 12 11.71 -15.52 14.05
C ILE A 12 11.79 -15.85 12.55
N ASN A 13 11.74 -17.12 12.16
CA ASN A 13 11.72 -17.55 10.77
C ASN A 13 10.52 -16.99 10.01
N LYS A 14 9.32 -17.00 10.58
CA LYS A 14 8.13 -16.37 9.97
C LYS A 14 8.30 -14.87 9.73
N ILE A 15 8.98 -14.17 10.62
CA ILE A 15 9.22 -12.72 10.50
C ILE A 15 10.36 -12.45 9.50
N GLU A 16 11.42 -13.23 9.55
CA GLU A 16 12.65 -13.02 8.76
C GLU A 16 12.48 -13.46 7.31
N PHE A 17 11.93 -14.65 7.10
CA PHE A 17 11.78 -15.23 5.76
C PHE A 17 10.39 -15.04 5.18
N GLY A 18 9.43 -14.48 5.95
CA GLY A 18 8.02 -14.42 5.53
C GLY A 18 7.45 -15.82 5.26
N ASP A 19 7.93 -16.82 6.00
CA ASP A 19 7.64 -18.24 5.80
C ASP A 19 6.19 -18.56 6.19
N PHE A 20 5.31 -18.39 5.24
CA PHE A 20 3.91 -18.81 5.30
C PHE A 20 3.71 -20.06 4.46
N GLN A 21 3.88 -21.23 5.07
CA GLN A 21 3.65 -22.50 4.38
C GLN A 21 2.20 -22.61 3.90
N THR A 22 2.00 -22.87 2.62
CA THR A 22 0.67 -22.91 2.02
C THR A 22 -0.06 -24.20 2.40
N PRO A 23 -1.28 -24.13 2.97
CA PRO A 23 -2.07 -25.34 3.24
C PRO A 23 -2.36 -26.11 1.94
N ARG A 24 -2.26 -27.45 2.00
CA ARG A 24 -2.48 -28.33 0.84
C ARG A 24 -3.83 -28.09 0.15
N ILE A 25 -4.90 -27.88 0.91
CA ILE A 25 -6.25 -27.63 0.37
C ILE A 25 -6.24 -26.37 -0.51
N LEU A 26 -5.55 -25.32 -0.10
CA LEU A 26 -5.41 -24.08 -0.87
C LEU A 26 -4.56 -24.31 -2.13
N ALA A 27 -3.43 -25.00 -2.00
CA ALA A 27 -2.56 -25.34 -3.13
C ALA A 27 -3.29 -26.17 -4.20
N ASP A 28 -4.03 -27.20 -3.77
CA ASP A 28 -4.85 -28.02 -4.67
C ASP A 28 -5.93 -27.20 -5.39
N LEU A 29 -6.57 -26.26 -4.68
CA LEU A 29 -7.58 -25.35 -5.26
C LEU A 29 -6.97 -24.42 -6.30
N MET A 30 -5.80 -23.82 -6.03
CA MET A 30 -5.07 -22.98 -6.98
C MET A 30 -4.79 -23.74 -8.29
N CYS A 31 -4.22 -24.93 -8.18
CA CYS A 31 -3.88 -25.76 -9.34
C CYS A 31 -5.12 -26.18 -10.13
N LYS A 32 -6.23 -26.56 -9.46
CA LYS A 32 -7.50 -26.88 -10.11
C LYS A 32 -8.09 -25.70 -10.88
N ILE A 33 -8.03 -24.48 -10.32
CA ILE A 33 -8.50 -23.29 -11.03
C ILE A 33 -7.75 -23.13 -12.36
N ILE A 34 -6.43 -23.31 -12.35
CA ILE A 34 -5.60 -23.20 -13.58
C ILE A 34 -6.01 -24.26 -14.60
N LYS A 35 -6.14 -25.51 -14.19
CA LYS A 35 -6.50 -26.61 -15.08
C LYS A 35 -7.91 -26.47 -15.64
N ASP A 36 -8.90 -26.30 -14.76
CA ASP A 36 -10.32 -26.40 -15.14
C ASP A 36 -10.80 -25.19 -15.93
N LYS A 37 -10.28 -23.99 -15.63
CA LYS A 37 -10.75 -22.75 -16.22
C LYS A 37 -10.05 -22.38 -17.51
N TYR A 38 -8.74 -22.67 -17.62
CA TYR A 38 -7.93 -22.20 -18.74
C TYR A 38 -7.50 -23.32 -19.69
N ASP A 39 -7.86 -24.56 -19.39
CA ASP A 39 -7.36 -25.75 -20.13
C ASP A 39 -5.85 -25.70 -20.36
N TYR A 40 -5.13 -25.24 -19.31
CA TYR A 40 -3.70 -24.97 -19.37
C TYR A 40 -2.90 -26.23 -19.10
N SER A 41 -2.04 -26.61 -20.03
CA SER A 41 -1.19 -27.82 -19.95
C SER A 41 0.28 -27.41 -19.97
N PRO A 42 0.93 -27.18 -18.80
CA PRO A 42 2.32 -26.76 -18.75
C PRO A 42 3.27 -27.90 -19.10
N GLN A 43 4.31 -27.56 -19.87
CA GLN A 43 5.45 -28.47 -20.14
C GLN A 43 6.52 -28.32 -19.05
N CYS A 44 6.55 -27.16 -18.39
CA CYS A 44 7.42 -26.85 -17.28
C CYS A 44 6.66 -26.14 -16.15
N ILE A 45 6.83 -26.58 -14.92
CA ILE A 45 6.34 -25.95 -13.71
C ILE A 45 7.52 -25.44 -12.90
N ILE A 46 7.45 -24.19 -12.44
CA ILE A 46 8.51 -23.58 -11.64
C ILE A 46 7.90 -22.91 -10.40
N GLU A 47 8.38 -23.32 -9.23
CA GLU A 47 8.11 -22.63 -7.97
C GLU A 47 9.39 -21.93 -7.50
N PRO A 48 9.47 -20.57 -7.56
CA PRO A 48 10.72 -19.83 -7.38
C PRO A 48 11.16 -19.66 -5.91
N THR A 49 10.27 -19.99 -4.97
CA THR A 49 10.51 -20.00 -3.52
C THR A 49 9.66 -21.11 -2.93
N CYS A 50 10.11 -22.36 -3.12
CA CYS A 50 9.20 -23.50 -2.96
C CYS A 50 8.97 -23.93 -1.49
N GLY A 51 9.80 -23.46 -0.54
CA GLY A 51 9.69 -23.88 0.84
C GLY A 51 9.67 -25.41 0.96
N LYS A 52 8.67 -25.95 1.66
CA LYS A 52 8.45 -27.40 1.79
C LYS A 52 7.78 -28.04 0.57
N GLY A 53 7.59 -27.31 -0.54
CA GLY A 53 7.11 -27.81 -1.81
C GLY A 53 5.62 -28.15 -1.89
N THR A 54 4.79 -27.64 -1.00
CA THR A 54 3.36 -27.97 -0.98
C THR A 54 2.64 -27.61 -2.28
N ILE A 55 2.90 -26.43 -2.84
CA ILE A 55 2.31 -25.99 -4.11
C ILE A 55 2.90 -26.79 -5.27
N LEU A 56 4.20 -27.00 -5.30
CA LEU A 56 4.88 -27.76 -6.34
C LEU A 56 4.36 -29.20 -6.42
N LEU A 57 4.25 -29.90 -5.27
CA LEU A 57 3.69 -31.26 -5.21
C LEU A 57 2.20 -31.28 -5.60
N SER A 58 1.42 -30.25 -5.24
CA SER A 58 0.02 -30.12 -5.67
C SER A 58 -0.09 -29.92 -7.17
N SER A 59 0.78 -29.09 -7.76
CA SER A 59 0.79 -28.85 -9.21
C SER A 59 1.20 -30.11 -9.98
N MET A 60 2.19 -30.87 -9.52
CA MET A 60 2.58 -32.15 -10.14
C MET A 60 1.45 -33.19 -10.15
N ARG A 61 0.63 -33.22 -9.06
CA ARG A 61 -0.57 -34.11 -9.03
C ARG A 61 -1.66 -33.67 -10.00
N VAL A 62 -1.85 -32.38 -10.19
CA VAL A 62 -2.89 -31.83 -11.07
C VAL A 62 -2.45 -31.86 -12.53
N PHE A 63 -1.15 -31.72 -12.79
CA PHE A 63 -0.54 -31.74 -14.14
C PHE A 63 0.44 -32.91 -14.30
N PRO A 64 -0.04 -34.17 -14.28
CA PRO A 64 0.84 -35.36 -14.28
C PRO A 64 1.66 -35.50 -15.56
N ASP A 65 1.22 -34.91 -16.66
CA ASP A 65 1.91 -34.92 -17.95
C ASP A 65 3.07 -33.92 -18.06
N CYS A 66 3.24 -33.06 -17.05
CA CYS A 66 4.32 -32.10 -17.01
C CYS A 66 5.67 -32.80 -16.81
N LYS A 67 6.59 -32.59 -17.77
CA LYS A 67 7.87 -33.29 -17.78
C LYS A 67 8.97 -32.63 -16.98
N LYS A 68 8.85 -31.34 -16.69
CA LYS A 68 9.89 -30.56 -16.04
C LYS A 68 9.28 -29.79 -14.84
N ASN A 69 9.65 -30.20 -13.63
CA ASN A 69 9.18 -29.57 -12.40
C ASN A 69 10.41 -29.06 -11.64
N ILE A 70 10.43 -27.77 -11.33
CA ILE A 70 11.58 -27.08 -10.73
C ILE A 70 11.15 -26.36 -9.47
N GLY A 71 11.84 -26.62 -8.36
CA GLY A 71 11.73 -25.86 -7.11
C GLY A 71 13.04 -25.16 -6.79
N ILE A 72 12.99 -23.88 -6.48
CA ILE A 72 14.12 -23.08 -6.00
C ILE A 72 13.85 -22.71 -4.55
N GLU A 73 14.81 -22.91 -3.68
CA GLU A 73 14.69 -22.60 -2.26
C GLU A 73 16.08 -22.35 -1.65
N ILE A 74 16.20 -21.33 -0.83
CA ILE A 74 17.44 -20.98 -0.12
C ILE A 74 17.69 -21.87 1.11
N ASN A 75 16.59 -22.33 1.75
CA ASN A 75 16.66 -23.17 2.94
C ASN A 75 16.92 -24.64 2.58
N SER A 76 18.13 -25.10 2.82
CA SER A 76 18.54 -26.49 2.52
C SER A 76 17.75 -27.55 3.31
N GLU A 77 17.34 -27.25 4.57
CA GLU A 77 16.55 -28.21 5.38
C GLU A 77 15.17 -28.50 4.71
N TYR A 78 14.53 -27.49 4.12
CA TYR A 78 13.29 -27.68 3.38
C TYR A 78 13.48 -28.48 2.10
N LEU A 79 14.58 -28.23 1.39
CA LEU A 79 14.91 -29.00 0.20
C LEU A 79 15.22 -30.46 0.51
N ASP A 80 15.90 -30.76 1.62
CA ASP A 80 16.18 -32.13 2.05
C ASP A 80 14.87 -32.88 2.38
N GLU A 81 13.92 -32.23 3.08
CA GLU A 81 12.59 -32.81 3.30
C GLU A 81 11.89 -33.13 1.97
N LEU A 82 11.90 -32.18 1.01
CA LEU A 82 11.24 -32.31 -0.28
C LEU A 82 11.93 -33.35 -1.16
N LYS A 83 13.26 -33.47 -1.12
CA LYS A 83 14.04 -34.47 -1.80
C LYS A 83 13.68 -35.88 -1.34
N ASN A 84 13.58 -36.08 -0.02
CA ASN A 84 13.17 -37.37 0.53
C ASN A 84 11.77 -37.80 0.06
N ILE A 85 10.81 -36.85 -0.04
CA ILE A 85 9.48 -37.10 -0.59
C ILE A 85 9.59 -37.46 -2.08
N SER A 86 10.36 -36.70 -2.84
CA SER A 86 10.55 -36.91 -4.29
C SER A 86 11.15 -38.27 -4.61
N GLU A 87 12.17 -38.71 -3.89
CA GLU A 87 12.81 -40.02 -4.04
C GLU A 87 11.85 -41.17 -3.70
N LYS A 88 11.11 -41.02 -2.58
CA LYS A 88 10.14 -42.01 -2.11
C LYS A 88 8.99 -42.21 -3.09
N GLU A 89 8.48 -41.11 -3.65
CA GLU A 89 7.37 -41.13 -4.61
C GLU A 89 7.83 -41.21 -6.07
N LYS A 90 9.14 -41.28 -6.33
CA LYS A 90 9.76 -41.31 -7.66
C LYS A 90 9.30 -40.18 -8.57
N LEU A 91 9.30 -38.98 -8.05
CA LEU A 91 8.84 -37.78 -8.75
C LEU A 91 9.94 -37.25 -9.68
N ASN A 92 9.55 -36.76 -10.85
CA ASN A 92 10.47 -36.04 -11.75
C ASN A 92 10.56 -34.58 -11.32
N LEU A 93 11.44 -34.29 -10.37
CA LEU A 93 11.58 -32.99 -9.69
C LEU A 93 13.05 -32.55 -9.64
N THR A 94 13.32 -31.37 -10.10
CA THR A 94 14.63 -30.71 -10.00
C THR A 94 14.58 -29.69 -8.87
N LEU A 95 15.45 -29.84 -7.87
CA LEU A 95 15.59 -28.93 -6.73
C LEU A 95 16.89 -28.14 -6.85
N ILE A 96 16.79 -26.83 -6.66
CA ILE A 96 17.91 -25.89 -6.77
C ILE A 96 18.04 -25.16 -5.43
N ASN A 97 19.17 -25.39 -4.73
CA ASN A 97 19.47 -24.72 -3.47
C ASN A 97 20.24 -23.43 -3.74
N GLU A 98 19.53 -22.37 -4.03
CA GLU A 98 20.09 -21.07 -4.37
C GLU A 98 19.19 -19.94 -3.88
N ASP A 99 19.81 -18.77 -3.68
CA ASP A 99 19.08 -17.56 -3.40
C ASP A 99 18.45 -16.98 -4.67
N PHE A 100 17.12 -16.87 -4.69
CA PHE A 100 16.39 -16.30 -5.81
C PHE A 100 16.89 -14.89 -6.21
N PHE A 101 17.43 -14.11 -5.28
CA PHE A 101 17.90 -12.75 -5.56
C PHE A 101 19.24 -12.69 -6.30
N THR A 102 20.08 -13.71 -6.18
CA THR A 102 21.44 -13.76 -6.76
C THR A 102 21.59 -14.73 -7.93
N ILE A 103 20.73 -15.75 -8.02
CA ILE A 103 20.78 -16.79 -9.06
C ILE A 103 20.63 -16.21 -10.47
N ASP A 104 21.40 -16.70 -11.43
CA ASP A 104 21.14 -16.49 -12.87
C ASP A 104 20.03 -17.41 -13.35
N LEU A 105 18.78 -16.95 -13.23
CA LEU A 105 17.59 -17.72 -13.60
C LEU A 105 17.60 -18.13 -15.08
N LYS A 106 18.11 -17.29 -15.98
CA LYS A 106 18.13 -17.57 -17.42
C LYS A 106 19.05 -18.73 -17.75
N ALA A 107 20.26 -18.72 -17.20
CA ALA A 107 21.22 -19.81 -17.39
C ALA A 107 20.76 -21.08 -16.68
N THR A 108 20.26 -20.96 -15.44
CA THR A 108 19.91 -22.11 -14.58
C THR A 108 18.68 -22.86 -15.06
N LEU A 109 17.63 -22.14 -15.48
CA LEU A 109 16.37 -22.76 -15.87
C LEU A 109 16.40 -23.36 -17.28
N GLY A 110 17.17 -22.78 -18.19
CA GLY A 110 17.34 -23.28 -19.56
C GLY A 110 16.02 -23.42 -20.34
N ILE A 111 15.06 -22.50 -20.07
CA ILE A 111 13.75 -22.49 -20.73
C ILE A 111 13.90 -21.82 -22.10
N LYS A 112 13.34 -22.46 -23.13
CA LYS A 112 13.37 -21.93 -24.50
C LYS A 112 11.98 -21.65 -25.05
N ASN A 113 11.26 -22.70 -25.44
CA ASN A 113 9.94 -22.59 -26.09
C ASN A 113 8.85 -23.38 -25.34
N GLU A 114 9.11 -23.80 -24.10
CA GLU A 114 8.14 -24.54 -23.30
C GLU A 114 6.99 -23.64 -22.84
N THR A 115 5.80 -24.25 -22.71
CA THR A 115 4.68 -23.68 -21.99
C THR A 115 4.97 -23.76 -20.49
N VAL A 116 5.10 -22.62 -19.82
CA VAL A 116 5.59 -22.54 -18.44
C VAL A 116 4.48 -22.11 -17.49
N LEU A 117 4.29 -22.86 -16.40
CA LEU A 117 3.53 -22.43 -15.24
C LEU A 117 4.50 -21.98 -14.14
N LEU A 118 4.48 -20.69 -13.86
CA LEU A 118 5.14 -20.08 -12.70
C LEU A 118 4.11 -19.99 -11.57
N ILE A 119 4.31 -20.76 -10.50
CA ILE A 119 3.34 -20.86 -9.42
C ILE A 119 4.05 -20.79 -8.07
N GLY A 120 3.43 -20.17 -7.05
CA GLY A 120 4.06 -20.13 -5.73
C GLY A 120 3.39 -19.18 -4.75
N ASN A 121 3.98 -19.14 -3.55
CA ASN A 121 3.65 -18.21 -2.47
C ASN A 121 4.94 -17.50 -2.01
N PRO A 122 5.41 -16.46 -2.71
CA PRO A 122 6.62 -15.73 -2.32
C PRO A 122 6.43 -15.00 -0.98
N PRO A 123 7.53 -14.69 -0.27
CA PRO A 123 7.47 -14.06 1.06
C PRO A 123 6.75 -12.70 1.06
N TRP A 124 5.84 -12.49 2.04
CA TRP A 124 5.02 -11.27 2.18
C TRP A 124 5.65 -10.22 3.12
N VAL A 125 6.95 -10.05 3.03
CA VAL A 125 7.71 -9.11 3.86
C VAL A 125 8.16 -7.90 3.07
N THR A 126 8.32 -6.77 3.78
CA THR A 126 8.81 -5.55 3.15
C THR A 126 10.30 -5.35 3.45
N ASN A 127 11.01 -4.70 2.54
CA ASN A 127 12.41 -4.36 2.69
C ASN A 127 12.71 -3.64 4.04
N SER A 128 11.86 -2.70 4.45
CA SER A 128 12.01 -2.03 5.74
C SER A 128 11.72 -2.94 6.94
N GLY A 129 10.92 -3.97 6.77
CA GLY A 129 10.66 -4.99 7.79
C GLY A 129 11.93 -5.79 8.06
N LEU A 130 12.57 -6.30 7.01
CA LEU A 130 13.82 -7.06 7.09
C LEU A 130 14.98 -6.22 7.61
N GLY A 131 15.13 -4.96 7.17
CA GLY A 131 16.16 -4.06 7.67
C GLY A 131 16.05 -3.75 9.17
N LYS A 132 14.86 -3.86 9.77
CA LYS A 132 14.67 -3.68 11.23
C LYS A 132 15.16 -4.84 12.06
N ILE A 133 15.15 -6.05 11.50
CA ILE A 133 15.62 -7.28 12.18
C ILE A 133 17.08 -7.61 11.84
N GLY A 134 17.76 -6.75 11.03
CA GLY A 134 19.16 -6.94 10.67
C GLY A 134 19.39 -8.14 9.74
N SER A 135 18.37 -8.56 8.98
CA SER A 135 18.47 -9.68 8.05
C SER A 135 19.42 -9.36 6.88
N GLU A 136 20.31 -10.29 6.56
CA GLU A 136 21.20 -10.23 5.38
C GLU A 136 20.46 -10.59 4.07
N ASN A 137 19.24 -11.12 4.14
CA ASN A 137 18.39 -11.52 3.01
C ASN A 137 17.72 -10.33 2.28
N LEU A 138 18.47 -9.27 2.05
CA LEU A 138 18.00 -8.14 1.28
C LEU A 138 18.62 -8.18 -0.11
N PRO A 139 17.82 -8.01 -1.19
CA PRO A 139 18.39 -7.87 -2.51
C PRO A 139 19.34 -6.68 -2.55
N GLU A 140 20.54 -6.86 -3.13
CA GLU A 140 21.50 -5.78 -3.29
C GLU A 140 20.90 -4.62 -4.09
N LYS A 141 20.96 -3.42 -3.55
CA LYS A 141 20.41 -2.21 -4.19
C LYS A 141 21.04 -1.90 -5.56
N SER A 142 22.21 -2.44 -5.84
CA SER A 142 22.94 -2.25 -7.10
C SER A 142 22.41 -3.07 -8.28
N ASN A 143 21.73 -4.19 -8.04
CA ASN A 143 21.23 -5.10 -9.10
C ASN A 143 19.92 -4.64 -9.76
N PHE A 144 19.25 -3.64 -9.20
CA PHE A 144 17.99 -3.11 -9.75
C PHE A 144 18.17 -2.27 -11.01
N LYS A 145 19.37 -1.86 -11.37
CA LYS A 145 19.63 -0.94 -12.51
C LYS A 145 19.35 -1.55 -13.88
N ASN A 146 19.22 -2.86 -14.00
CA ASN A 146 19.04 -3.53 -15.29
C ASN A 146 17.60 -3.94 -15.60
N LEU A 147 16.65 -3.78 -14.70
CA LEU A 147 15.25 -4.15 -14.92
C LEU A 147 14.44 -2.91 -15.33
N ARG A 148 13.83 -2.96 -16.52
CA ARG A 148 13.03 -1.85 -17.08
C ARG A 148 11.90 -1.49 -16.11
N GLY A 149 11.86 -0.23 -15.64
CA GLY A 149 10.81 0.28 -14.76
C GLY A 149 10.95 -0.03 -13.27
N ILE A 150 11.81 -0.95 -12.85
CA ILE A 150 12.01 -1.32 -11.44
C ILE A 150 12.82 -0.26 -10.70
N ASP A 151 13.74 0.44 -11.35
CA ASP A 151 14.53 1.55 -10.74
C ASP A 151 13.66 2.67 -10.18
N ALA A 152 12.53 2.95 -10.82
CA ALA A 152 11.59 3.96 -10.33
C ALA A 152 10.80 3.48 -9.10
N ILE A 153 10.57 2.16 -8.98
CA ILE A 153 9.75 1.55 -7.93
C ILE A 153 10.59 1.24 -6.69
N THR A 154 11.84 0.80 -6.87
CA THR A 154 12.69 0.26 -5.78
C THR A 154 13.77 1.23 -5.30
N GLY A 155 14.13 2.25 -6.08
CA GLY A 155 15.23 3.17 -5.77
C GLY A 155 15.04 4.05 -4.53
N LYS A 156 13.81 4.26 -4.04
CA LYS A 156 13.51 5.15 -2.89
C LYS A 156 12.40 4.66 -1.96
N SER A 157 11.70 3.56 -2.23
CA SER A 157 10.53 3.15 -1.45
C SER A 157 10.67 1.78 -0.81
N ASN A 158 9.91 1.58 0.26
CA ASN A 158 9.72 0.32 0.94
C ASN A 158 8.89 -0.61 0.04
N PHE A 159 9.52 -1.55 -0.67
CA PHE A 159 8.86 -2.52 -1.54
C PHE A 159 8.63 -3.87 -0.85
N ASP A 160 7.69 -4.64 -1.36
CA ASP A 160 7.40 -6.00 -0.93
C ASP A 160 8.27 -6.98 -1.71
N LEU A 161 8.85 -8.00 -1.06
CA LEU A 161 9.69 -8.98 -1.75
C LEU A 161 8.93 -9.76 -2.81
N SER A 162 7.65 -10.05 -2.57
CA SER A 162 6.80 -10.70 -3.57
C SER A 162 6.60 -9.85 -4.82
N GLU A 163 6.55 -8.51 -4.68
CA GLU A 163 6.51 -7.58 -5.82
C GLU A 163 7.78 -7.69 -6.68
N TYR A 164 8.95 -7.71 -6.05
CA TYR A 164 10.21 -7.85 -6.76
C TYR A 164 10.33 -9.19 -7.49
N ILE A 165 10.01 -10.30 -6.80
CA ILE A 165 10.05 -11.64 -7.37
C ILE A 165 9.17 -11.74 -8.62
N LEU A 166 7.93 -11.24 -8.52
CA LEU A 166 6.98 -11.25 -9.64
C LEU A 166 7.48 -10.42 -10.82
N LEU A 167 7.98 -9.19 -10.58
CA LEU A 167 8.48 -8.32 -11.65
C LEU A 167 9.70 -8.94 -12.35
N ARG A 168 10.64 -9.55 -11.59
CA ARG A 168 11.80 -10.24 -12.15
C ARG A 168 11.41 -11.44 -13.02
N LEU A 169 10.43 -12.22 -12.58
CA LEU A 169 9.91 -13.34 -13.36
C LEU A 169 9.18 -12.86 -14.62
N ILE A 170 8.38 -11.79 -14.54
CA ILE A 170 7.69 -11.23 -15.70
C ILE A 170 8.70 -10.74 -16.73
N ASP A 171 9.75 -10.03 -16.34
CA ASP A 171 10.81 -9.56 -17.24
C ASP A 171 11.56 -10.73 -17.91
N LEU A 172 11.83 -11.80 -17.16
CA LEU A 172 12.51 -12.99 -17.67
C LEU A 172 11.66 -13.78 -18.68
N PHE A 173 10.34 -13.88 -18.44
CA PHE A 173 9.43 -14.72 -19.22
C PHE A 173 8.50 -13.94 -20.15
N ILE A 174 8.78 -12.66 -20.41
CA ILE A 174 7.91 -11.78 -21.19
C ILE A 174 7.64 -12.27 -22.61
N ASP A 175 8.62 -12.93 -23.21
CA ASP A 175 8.55 -13.46 -24.58
C ASP A 175 8.11 -14.94 -24.64
N ASN A 176 7.81 -15.54 -23.49
CA ASN A 176 7.44 -16.95 -23.40
C ASN A 176 5.92 -17.14 -23.27
N ASN A 177 5.41 -18.29 -23.69
CA ASN A 177 4.06 -18.72 -23.38
C ASN A 177 4.00 -19.16 -21.91
N CYS A 178 3.70 -18.23 -21.02
CA CYS A 178 3.72 -18.50 -19.59
C CYS A 178 2.49 -17.99 -18.86
N MET A 179 2.15 -18.70 -17.80
CA MET A 179 1.13 -18.29 -16.83
C MET A 179 1.79 -18.12 -15.46
N PHE A 180 1.52 -16.99 -14.85
CA PHE A 180 1.91 -16.64 -13.48
C PHE A 180 0.71 -16.86 -12.56
N ALA A 181 0.89 -17.60 -11.49
CA ALA A 181 -0.17 -18.00 -10.57
C ALA A 181 0.33 -17.93 -9.12
N PHE A 182 0.24 -16.78 -8.50
CA PHE A 182 0.89 -16.49 -7.22
C PHE A 182 -0.06 -16.07 -6.12
N LEU A 183 0.20 -16.53 -4.90
CA LEU A 183 -0.35 -15.91 -3.71
C LEU A 183 0.45 -14.65 -3.38
N CYS A 184 -0.21 -13.53 -3.22
CA CYS A 184 0.43 -12.27 -2.83
C CYS A 184 -0.56 -11.34 -2.14
N LYS A 185 -0.04 -10.23 -1.58
CA LYS A 185 -0.91 -9.15 -1.11
C LYS A 185 -1.67 -8.53 -2.29
N THR A 186 -2.94 -8.21 -2.10
CA THR A 186 -3.76 -7.55 -3.15
C THR A 186 -3.12 -6.25 -3.64
N SER A 187 -2.45 -5.53 -2.73
CA SER A 187 -1.69 -4.33 -3.09
C SER A 187 -0.50 -4.60 -4.03
N VAL A 188 0.13 -5.77 -3.93
CA VAL A 188 1.21 -6.20 -4.84
C VAL A 188 0.64 -6.49 -6.22
N ALA A 189 -0.45 -7.25 -6.32
CA ALA A 189 -1.12 -7.51 -7.59
C ALA A 189 -1.44 -6.22 -8.36
N ARG A 190 -1.96 -5.19 -7.66
CA ARG A 190 -2.22 -3.87 -8.27
C ARG A 190 -0.96 -3.14 -8.76
N LYS A 191 0.14 -3.23 -8.02
CA LYS A 191 1.41 -2.62 -8.44
C LYS A 191 1.97 -3.31 -9.69
N ILE A 192 1.83 -4.64 -9.77
CA ILE A 192 2.17 -5.39 -10.98
C ILE A 192 1.35 -4.86 -12.17
N LEU A 193 0.03 -4.73 -12.02
CA LEU A 193 -0.84 -4.20 -13.08
C LEU A 193 -0.39 -2.82 -13.57
N ASN A 194 -0.07 -1.93 -12.63
CA ASN A 194 0.41 -0.59 -12.96
C ASN A 194 1.75 -0.62 -13.72
N SER A 195 2.65 -1.53 -13.32
CA SER A 195 3.95 -1.74 -13.99
C SER A 195 3.80 -2.30 -15.40
N LEU A 196 2.89 -3.27 -15.61
CA LEU A 196 2.62 -3.83 -16.94
C LEU A 196 2.19 -2.73 -17.92
N SER A 197 1.31 -1.84 -17.47
CA SER A 197 0.86 -0.70 -18.28
C SER A 197 1.98 0.27 -18.63
N GLY A 198 2.79 0.65 -17.64
CA GLY A 198 3.92 1.57 -17.86
C GLY A 198 4.95 1.04 -18.85
N ASN A 199 5.06 -0.27 -19.01
CA ASN A 199 6.00 -0.95 -19.90
C ASN A 199 5.36 -1.46 -21.21
N ASN A 200 4.11 -1.12 -21.51
CA ASN A 200 3.37 -1.59 -22.68
C ASN A 200 3.28 -3.14 -22.78
N ILE A 201 3.34 -3.84 -21.65
CA ILE A 201 3.17 -5.29 -21.61
C ILE A 201 1.69 -5.62 -21.69
N LYS A 202 1.32 -6.46 -22.63
CA LYS A 202 -0.08 -6.77 -22.96
C LYS A 202 -0.47 -8.15 -22.43
N PRO A 203 -1.18 -8.23 -21.31
CA PRO A 203 -1.67 -9.50 -20.79
C PRO A 203 -2.89 -10.00 -21.58
N GLU A 204 -3.00 -11.33 -21.68
CA GLU A 204 -4.19 -12.03 -22.17
C GLU A 204 -5.22 -12.20 -21.03
N ILE A 205 -4.74 -12.60 -19.86
CA ILE A 205 -5.55 -12.86 -18.67
C ILE A 205 -4.94 -12.14 -17.50
N ILE A 206 -5.80 -11.45 -16.75
CA ILE A 206 -5.45 -10.90 -15.44
C ILE A 206 -6.63 -11.15 -14.51
N GLU A 207 -6.39 -11.84 -13.40
CA GLU A 207 -7.44 -12.18 -12.45
C GLU A 207 -6.95 -12.15 -11.01
N ILE A 208 -7.82 -11.72 -10.12
CA ILE A 208 -7.61 -11.66 -8.68
C ILE A 208 -8.72 -12.43 -7.98
N TYR A 209 -8.34 -13.42 -7.21
CA TYR A 209 -9.20 -14.19 -6.33
C TYR A 209 -8.82 -13.87 -4.88
N PRO A 210 -9.59 -13.08 -4.14
CA PRO A 210 -9.35 -12.83 -2.73
C PRO A 210 -9.33 -14.13 -1.93
N ILE A 211 -8.42 -14.20 -0.95
CA ILE A 211 -8.30 -15.32 -0.03
C ILE A 211 -8.46 -14.83 1.42
N ASP A 212 -8.98 -15.68 2.29
CA ASP A 212 -8.98 -15.43 3.73
C ASP A 212 -7.59 -15.72 4.32
N SER A 213 -6.75 -14.67 4.33
CA SER A 213 -5.39 -14.78 4.85
C SER A 213 -5.33 -15.10 6.34
N LYS A 214 -6.36 -14.73 7.12
CA LYS A 214 -6.44 -15.08 8.53
C LYS A 214 -6.70 -16.57 8.71
N LYS A 215 -7.63 -17.13 7.91
CA LYS A 215 -7.97 -18.57 7.92
C LYS A 215 -6.76 -19.44 7.49
N HIS A 216 -6.06 -19.05 6.41
CA HIS A 216 -5.03 -19.89 5.82
C HIS A 216 -3.63 -19.68 6.42
N PHE A 217 -3.31 -18.46 6.87
CA PHE A 217 -1.96 -18.07 7.27
C PHE A 217 -1.87 -17.39 8.64
N ASN A 218 -3.01 -17.18 9.32
CA ASN A 218 -3.12 -16.37 10.55
C ASN A 218 -2.53 -14.95 10.37
N ALA A 219 -2.66 -14.39 9.15
CA ALA A 219 -2.15 -13.08 8.79
C ALA A 219 -3.27 -12.06 8.64
N SER A 220 -3.07 -10.84 9.14
CA SER A 220 -4.04 -9.74 9.06
C SER A 220 -3.70 -8.80 7.89
N VAL A 221 -3.70 -9.35 6.67
CA VAL A 221 -3.44 -8.62 5.42
C VAL A 221 -4.43 -9.02 4.35
N ASP A 222 -4.80 -8.08 3.48
CA ASP A 222 -5.61 -8.39 2.31
C ASP A 222 -4.72 -9.11 1.27
N ALA A 223 -5.01 -10.38 1.00
CA ALA A 223 -4.25 -11.25 0.12
C ALA A 223 -5.13 -11.89 -0.95
N CYS A 224 -4.51 -12.31 -2.02
CA CYS A 224 -5.19 -12.91 -3.15
C CYS A 224 -4.36 -14.00 -3.84
N PHE A 225 -5.04 -14.86 -4.57
CA PHE A 225 -4.47 -15.65 -5.65
C PHE A 225 -4.54 -14.82 -6.92
N PHE A 226 -3.39 -14.44 -7.45
CA PHE A 226 -3.20 -13.59 -8.62
C PHE A 226 -2.81 -14.44 -9.81
N ILE A 227 -3.55 -14.35 -10.91
CA ILE A 227 -3.27 -15.01 -12.18
C ILE A 227 -2.98 -13.96 -13.24
N LEU A 228 -1.88 -14.16 -13.95
CA LEU A 228 -1.47 -13.36 -15.09
C LEU A 228 -1.00 -14.31 -16.21
N LYS A 229 -1.55 -14.16 -17.42
CA LYS A 229 -1.05 -14.79 -18.63
C LYS A 229 -0.68 -13.73 -19.64
N LEU A 230 0.57 -13.76 -20.10
CA LEU A 230 1.06 -12.86 -21.14
C LEU A 230 0.77 -13.43 -22.51
N SER A 231 0.51 -12.57 -23.49
CA SER A 231 0.27 -12.95 -24.89
C SER A 231 0.80 -11.87 -25.81
N SER A 232 1.32 -12.28 -26.96
CA SER A 232 1.69 -11.36 -28.04
C SER A 232 0.49 -10.87 -28.87
N ILE A 233 -0.66 -11.54 -28.77
CA ILE A 233 -1.82 -11.34 -29.66
C ILE A 233 -2.97 -10.60 -28.95
N HIS A 234 -3.21 -10.90 -27.67
CA HIS A 234 -4.32 -10.35 -26.92
C HIS A 234 -3.91 -9.15 -26.07
N ASN A 235 -4.84 -8.24 -25.86
CA ASN A 235 -4.64 -7.03 -25.09
C ASN A 235 -5.79 -6.82 -24.12
N THR A 236 -5.68 -7.36 -22.93
CA THR A 236 -6.66 -7.14 -21.87
C THR A 236 -6.27 -5.89 -21.08
N ILE A 237 -7.18 -4.94 -20.95
CA ILE A 237 -6.98 -3.68 -20.23
C ILE A 237 -7.57 -3.70 -18.82
N PHE A 238 -8.17 -4.82 -18.41
CA PHE A 238 -8.81 -4.95 -17.10
C PHE A 238 -8.52 -6.31 -16.46
N CYS A 239 -8.58 -6.31 -15.14
CA CYS A 239 -8.42 -7.45 -14.25
C CYS A 239 -9.78 -7.81 -13.65
N ASN A 240 -10.23 -9.04 -13.81
CA ASN A 240 -11.43 -9.53 -13.14
C ASN A 240 -11.12 -9.80 -11.65
N ILE A 241 -11.95 -9.26 -10.77
CA ILE A 241 -11.91 -9.53 -9.35
C ILE A 241 -13.08 -10.44 -9.00
N TYR A 242 -12.77 -11.57 -8.38
CA TYR A 242 -13.74 -12.55 -7.92
C TYR A 242 -14.14 -12.30 -6.47
N ASN A 243 -15.25 -12.88 -6.02
CA ASN A 243 -15.70 -12.77 -4.65
C ASN A 243 -14.71 -13.45 -3.68
N SER A 244 -14.29 -14.67 -4.01
CA SER A 244 -13.22 -15.39 -3.31
C SER A 244 -12.62 -16.46 -4.23
N ILE A 245 -11.60 -17.16 -3.74
CA ILE A 245 -11.03 -18.30 -4.45
C ILE A 245 -12.00 -19.49 -4.50
N GLU A 246 -12.90 -19.62 -3.52
CA GLU A 246 -13.93 -20.66 -3.48
C GLU A 246 -15.16 -20.26 -4.32
N ASP A 247 -15.61 -18.99 -4.20
CA ASP A 247 -16.74 -18.42 -4.96
C ASP A 247 -16.22 -17.61 -6.14
N ARG A 248 -16.23 -18.24 -7.31
CA ARG A 248 -15.68 -17.70 -8.55
C ARG A 248 -16.63 -16.77 -9.29
N LYS A 249 -17.46 -16.03 -8.57
CA LYS A 249 -18.31 -14.99 -9.14
C LYS A 249 -17.51 -13.70 -9.31
N ILE A 250 -17.49 -13.14 -10.52
CA ILE A 250 -16.89 -11.83 -10.79
C ILE A 250 -17.74 -10.77 -10.09
N ILE A 251 -17.11 -9.98 -9.22
CA ILE A 251 -17.74 -8.89 -8.47
C ILE A 251 -17.28 -7.51 -8.91
N ASN A 252 -16.13 -7.43 -9.58
CA ASN A 252 -15.55 -6.16 -9.98
C ASN A 252 -14.59 -6.33 -11.17
N LYS A 253 -14.33 -5.25 -11.90
CA LYS A 253 -13.31 -5.15 -12.94
C LYS A 253 -12.40 -3.97 -12.64
N LEU A 254 -11.19 -4.25 -12.22
CA LEU A 254 -10.12 -3.29 -12.02
C LEU A 254 -9.36 -3.12 -13.33
N GLY A 255 -8.91 -1.93 -13.67
CA GLY A 255 -8.17 -1.74 -14.92
C GLY A 255 -7.62 -0.35 -15.10
N LEU A 256 -7.15 -0.10 -16.32
CA LEU A 256 -6.63 1.18 -16.74
C LEU A 256 -7.64 1.89 -17.64
N SER A 257 -7.92 3.13 -17.31
CA SER A 257 -8.67 4.04 -18.14
C SER A 257 -7.87 5.34 -18.28
N ASN A 258 -7.56 5.72 -19.52
CA ASN A 258 -6.74 6.91 -19.83
C ASN A 258 -5.45 7.03 -19.00
N GLY A 259 -4.72 5.91 -18.83
CA GLY A 259 -3.47 5.86 -18.06
C GLY A 259 -3.66 5.91 -16.54
N THR A 260 -4.89 5.95 -16.04
CA THR A 260 -5.21 5.89 -14.61
C THR A 260 -5.67 4.50 -14.23
N LEU A 261 -5.04 3.91 -13.21
CA LEU A 261 -5.52 2.66 -12.62
C LEU A 261 -6.77 2.97 -11.78
N VAL A 262 -7.88 2.31 -12.12
CA VAL A 262 -9.19 2.51 -11.49
C VAL A 262 -9.69 1.22 -10.84
N ASN A 263 -10.35 1.34 -9.71
CA ASN A 263 -10.87 0.20 -8.95
C ASN A 263 -12.08 -0.47 -9.63
N ASN A 264 -12.89 0.31 -10.36
CA ASN A 264 -14.04 -0.21 -11.10
C ASN A 264 -14.16 0.49 -12.46
N VAL A 265 -13.80 -0.24 -13.53
CA VAL A 265 -13.77 0.29 -14.90
C VAL A 265 -15.18 0.65 -15.40
N ASP A 266 -16.15 -0.24 -15.19
CA ASP A 266 -17.53 -0.07 -15.71
C ASP A 266 -18.22 1.15 -15.07
N LYS A 267 -17.95 1.41 -13.78
CA LYS A 267 -18.45 2.59 -13.07
C LYS A 267 -17.69 3.85 -13.48
N PHE A 268 -16.38 3.77 -13.61
CA PHE A 268 -15.52 4.89 -13.95
C PHE A 268 -15.82 5.45 -15.34
N GLN A 269 -15.96 4.61 -16.35
CA GLN A 269 -16.26 5.02 -17.74
C GLN A 269 -17.51 5.89 -17.86
N LYS A 270 -18.51 5.66 -17.01
CA LYS A 270 -19.75 6.47 -16.98
C LYS A 270 -19.54 7.86 -16.37
N LEU A 271 -18.47 8.02 -15.58
CA LEU A 271 -18.19 9.21 -14.77
C LEU A 271 -16.90 9.91 -15.16
N GLU A 272 -16.21 9.42 -16.18
CA GLU A 272 -14.89 9.90 -16.61
C GLU A 272 -14.88 11.39 -16.97
N LYS A 273 -16.00 11.92 -17.49
CA LYS A 273 -16.17 13.34 -17.81
C LYS A 273 -16.00 14.26 -16.59
N PHE A 274 -16.12 13.74 -15.37
CA PHE A 274 -15.94 14.48 -14.12
C PHE A 274 -14.51 14.37 -13.54
N VAL A 275 -13.59 13.77 -14.29
CA VAL A 275 -12.18 13.71 -13.93
C VAL A 275 -11.45 14.85 -14.62
N GLY A 276 -10.79 15.68 -13.83
CA GLY A 276 -10.08 16.85 -14.37
C GLY A 276 -9.31 17.60 -13.31
N LYS A 277 -9.03 18.87 -13.60
CA LYS A 277 -8.41 19.79 -12.63
C LYS A 277 -9.48 20.66 -12.01
N SER A 278 -9.39 20.85 -10.70
CA SER A 278 -10.22 21.78 -9.94
C SER A 278 -9.40 22.99 -9.51
N ASP A 279 -10.06 24.14 -9.35
CA ASP A 279 -9.48 25.33 -8.72
C ASP A 279 -9.22 25.09 -7.21
N TYR A 280 -9.88 24.09 -6.65
CA TYR A 280 -9.75 23.67 -5.25
C TYR A 280 -8.74 22.52 -5.13
N VAL A 281 -7.68 22.76 -4.34
CA VAL A 281 -6.59 21.81 -4.18
C VAL A 281 -6.70 21.10 -2.84
N TRP A 282 -6.84 19.77 -2.88
CA TRP A 282 -6.76 18.91 -1.72
C TRP A 282 -5.33 18.84 -1.18
N ARG A 283 -5.19 19.00 0.12
CA ARG A 283 -3.91 18.99 0.83
C ARG A 283 -3.97 18.05 2.01
N ASN A 284 -2.81 17.51 2.41
CA ASN A 284 -2.69 16.77 3.65
C ASN A 284 -2.64 17.74 4.84
N GLY A 285 -3.08 17.28 6.01
CA GLY A 285 -2.96 18.03 7.25
C GLY A 285 -1.51 18.13 7.75
N ILE A 286 -1.36 18.79 8.88
CA ILE A 286 -0.07 19.15 9.48
C ILE A 286 0.73 17.90 9.87
N LYS A 287 2.00 17.87 9.48
CA LYS A 287 2.96 16.85 9.86
C LYS A 287 4.08 17.43 10.68
N HIS A 288 4.31 16.90 11.87
CA HIS A 288 5.36 17.37 12.80
C HIS A 288 6.25 16.23 13.35
N ASP A 289 5.80 14.98 13.35
CA ASP A 289 6.50 13.78 13.85
C ASP A 289 7.04 13.90 15.29
N ALA A 290 6.42 14.77 16.13
CA ALA A 290 6.77 15.02 17.53
C ALA A 290 5.51 15.15 18.40
N ALA A 291 4.58 14.16 18.29
CA ALA A 291 3.25 14.25 18.89
C ALA A 291 3.26 14.45 20.42
N SER A 292 4.23 13.84 21.12
CA SER A 292 4.35 13.96 22.58
C SER A 292 4.61 15.39 23.07
N VAL A 293 5.10 16.27 22.19
CA VAL A 293 5.44 17.68 22.48
C VAL A 293 4.49 18.62 21.77
N MET A 294 4.22 18.39 20.48
CA MET A 294 3.49 19.31 19.62
C MET A 294 1.96 19.20 19.77
N GLU A 295 1.46 18.04 20.22
CA GLU A 295 0.03 17.85 20.44
C GLU A 295 -0.33 18.00 21.91
N LEU A 296 -1.26 18.91 22.17
CA LEU A 296 -1.71 19.27 23.50
C LEU A 296 -3.19 18.89 23.67
N SER A 297 -3.65 18.84 24.92
CA SER A 297 -5.07 18.74 25.30
C SER A 297 -5.32 19.68 26.48
N LEU A 298 -6.59 19.84 26.86
CA LEU A 298 -6.94 20.56 28.06
C LEU A 298 -7.16 19.57 29.22
N ASP A 299 -6.72 19.93 30.40
CA ASP A 299 -7.08 19.24 31.65
C ASP A 299 -8.45 19.68 32.19
N SER A 300 -8.83 19.20 33.37
CA SER A 300 -10.09 19.54 34.03
C SER A 300 -10.23 21.03 34.44
N GLU A 301 -9.12 21.76 34.50
CA GLU A 301 -9.05 23.18 34.80
C GLU A 301 -8.89 24.05 33.55
N ASN A 302 -9.03 23.46 32.34
CA ASN A 302 -8.79 24.09 31.04
C ASN A 302 -7.35 24.59 30.83
N LYS A 303 -6.36 23.96 31.48
CA LYS A 303 -4.95 24.25 31.26
C LYS A 303 -4.41 23.32 30.14
N LEU A 304 -3.52 23.85 29.32
CA LEU A 304 -2.85 23.01 28.29
C LEU A 304 -1.94 21.98 28.94
N ILE A 305 -2.10 20.73 28.53
CA ILE A 305 -1.23 19.61 28.92
C ILE A 305 -0.72 18.89 27.69
N ASN A 306 0.53 18.39 27.76
CA ASN A 306 1.09 17.53 26.74
C ASN A 306 0.68 16.06 26.96
N GLN A 307 1.07 15.17 26.05
CA GLN A 307 0.74 13.74 26.16
C GLN A 307 1.33 13.03 27.40
N LYS A 308 2.31 13.67 28.10
CA LYS A 308 2.88 13.18 29.34
C LYS A 308 2.12 13.68 30.58
N GLY A 309 1.04 14.43 30.39
CA GLY A 309 0.23 15.00 31.48
C GLY A 309 0.87 16.23 32.18
N LYS A 310 1.97 16.77 31.63
CA LYS A 310 2.61 17.97 32.16
C LYS A 310 1.83 19.19 31.71
N VAL A 311 1.48 20.08 32.66
CA VAL A 311 0.91 21.39 32.34
C VAL A 311 1.93 22.25 31.61
N ILE A 312 1.48 22.90 30.54
CA ILE A 312 2.30 23.69 29.63
C ILE A 312 1.81 25.13 29.66
N ASP A 313 2.70 26.05 29.93
CA ASP A 313 2.46 27.50 29.83
C ASP A 313 3.22 28.04 28.62
N ILE A 314 2.49 28.27 27.52
CA ILE A 314 3.02 28.80 26.26
C ILE A 314 2.08 29.86 25.69
N GLU A 315 2.58 30.65 24.74
CA GLU A 315 1.80 31.69 24.08
C GLU A 315 0.69 31.05 23.20
N ASP A 316 -0.55 31.56 23.40
CA ASP A 316 -1.73 31.07 22.69
C ASP A 316 -1.63 31.29 21.16
N ASN A 317 -0.88 32.31 20.73
CA ASN A 317 -0.73 32.67 19.30
C ASN A 317 -0.29 31.50 18.40
N LEU A 318 0.51 30.58 18.94
CA LEU A 318 1.01 29.41 18.19
C LEU A 318 0.17 28.14 18.38
N VAL A 319 -0.84 28.16 19.24
CA VAL A 319 -1.69 27.02 19.59
C VAL A 319 -2.97 27.04 18.76
N TYR A 320 -3.23 25.97 18.03
CA TYR A 320 -4.41 25.84 17.17
C TYR A 320 -5.20 24.57 17.50
N PRO A 321 -6.56 24.61 17.41
CA PRO A 321 -7.37 23.41 17.58
C PRO A 321 -7.04 22.38 16.51
N LEU A 322 -7.00 21.09 16.90
CA LEU A 322 -6.61 19.96 16.06
C LEU A 322 -7.67 18.87 16.05
N LEU A 323 -8.04 18.39 14.85
CA LEU A 323 -8.80 17.16 14.63
C LEU A 323 -7.93 16.09 13.98
N LYS A 324 -8.19 14.85 14.36
CA LYS A 324 -7.53 13.66 13.79
C LYS A 324 -8.45 12.88 12.88
N SER A 325 -7.86 11.95 12.14
CA SER A 325 -8.58 11.08 11.22
C SER A 325 -9.75 10.34 11.87
N SER A 326 -9.57 9.89 13.12
CA SER A 326 -10.64 9.25 13.89
C SER A 326 -11.79 10.19 14.25
N ASP A 327 -11.49 11.47 14.49
CA ASP A 327 -12.52 12.45 14.81
C ASP A 327 -13.41 12.71 13.60
N LEU A 328 -12.80 12.94 12.42
CA LEU A 328 -13.51 13.13 11.15
C LEU A 328 -14.34 11.90 10.79
N ALA A 329 -13.76 10.70 10.87
CA ALA A 329 -14.45 9.46 10.52
C ALA A 329 -15.69 9.23 11.39
N ASN A 330 -15.64 9.61 12.67
CA ASN A 330 -16.74 9.46 13.63
C ASN A 330 -17.65 10.71 13.73
N GLY A 331 -17.39 11.78 12.95
CA GLY A 331 -18.16 13.01 12.98
C GLY A 331 -18.02 13.82 14.27
N LYS A 332 -16.90 13.67 14.97
CA LYS A 332 -16.58 14.43 16.19
C LYS A 332 -15.84 15.70 15.78
N LEU A 333 -16.59 16.77 15.48
CA LEU A 333 -16.03 17.99 14.91
C LEU A 333 -15.65 19.03 15.97
N ILE A 334 -15.89 18.79 17.25
CA ILE A 334 -15.44 19.63 18.36
C ILE A 334 -14.03 19.19 18.75
N PRO A 335 -13.01 20.03 18.56
CA PRO A 335 -11.63 19.70 18.88
C PRO A 335 -11.43 19.43 20.37
N ARG A 336 -10.72 18.34 20.68
CA ARG A 336 -10.27 18.00 22.03
C ARG A 336 -8.75 18.10 22.16
N LYS A 337 -8.09 18.31 21.03
CA LYS A 337 -6.65 18.44 20.91
C LYS A 337 -6.29 19.78 20.29
N TYR A 338 -5.07 20.16 20.54
CA TYR A 338 -4.44 21.35 20.00
C TYR A 338 -3.07 20.99 19.43
N VAL A 339 -2.56 21.81 18.53
CA VAL A 339 -1.24 21.65 17.94
C VAL A 339 -0.49 22.97 17.95
N ILE A 340 0.81 22.90 18.24
CA ILE A 340 1.69 24.07 18.15
C ILE A 340 2.10 24.25 16.69
N LEU A 341 1.82 25.39 16.06
CA LEU A 341 2.28 25.74 14.73
C LEU A 341 3.49 26.65 14.82
N THR A 342 4.66 26.09 14.57
CA THR A 342 5.96 26.78 14.63
C THR A 342 6.33 27.51 13.35
N GLN A 343 5.54 27.34 12.28
CA GLN A 343 5.78 27.94 10.97
C GLN A 343 4.46 28.29 10.29
N LYS A 344 4.46 29.35 9.49
CA LYS A 344 3.33 29.73 8.61
C LYS A 344 3.52 29.22 7.18
N LYS A 345 4.74 28.90 6.78
CA LYS A 345 5.09 28.32 5.47
C LYS A 345 6.23 27.32 5.63
N ILE A 346 6.27 26.34 4.74
CA ILE A 346 7.31 25.30 4.73
C ILE A 346 8.70 25.95 4.59
N GLY A 347 9.63 25.55 5.47
CA GLY A 347 11.01 26.01 5.46
C GLY A 347 11.24 27.42 6.05
N GLU A 348 10.22 28.04 6.63
CA GLU A 348 10.37 29.26 7.42
C GLU A 348 11.33 29.03 8.60
N ASN A 349 12.20 29.99 8.87
CA ASN A 349 13.08 29.92 10.04
C ASN A 349 12.24 29.96 11.32
N THR A 350 12.59 29.15 12.31
CA THR A 350 11.88 29.03 13.58
C THR A 350 12.52 29.83 14.72
N ASP A 351 13.64 30.54 14.48
CA ASP A 351 14.37 31.32 15.48
C ASP A 351 13.57 32.54 15.96
N TYR A 352 12.59 33.01 15.17
CA TYR A 352 11.71 34.10 15.60
C TYR A 352 10.93 33.77 16.88
N ILE A 353 10.71 32.44 17.15
CA ILE A 353 9.98 31.98 18.32
C ILE A 353 10.74 32.37 19.60
N GLU A 354 12.05 32.39 19.59
CA GLU A 354 12.88 32.76 20.74
C GLU A 354 12.58 34.21 21.18
N LYS A 355 12.42 35.12 20.21
CA LYS A 355 12.18 36.53 20.47
C LYS A 355 10.72 36.84 20.75
N ASP A 356 9.83 36.29 19.92
CA ASP A 356 8.42 36.71 19.90
C ASP A 356 7.55 35.83 20.80
N PHE A 357 7.98 34.61 21.13
CA PHE A 357 7.24 33.61 21.91
C PHE A 357 8.16 32.86 22.87
N PRO A 358 8.80 33.54 23.85
CA PRO A 358 9.87 32.98 24.68
C PRO A 358 9.44 31.78 25.52
N ARG A 359 8.21 31.73 26.03
CA ARG A 359 7.71 30.56 26.79
C ARG A 359 7.57 29.31 25.88
N THR A 360 7.07 29.50 24.66
CA THR A 360 6.99 28.41 23.66
C THR A 360 8.40 27.95 23.28
N TRP A 361 9.34 28.88 23.07
CA TRP A 361 10.74 28.54 22.77
C TRP A 361 11.38 27.71 23.88
N GLU A 362 11.23 28.13 25.14
CA GLU A 362 11.72 27.39 26.28
C GLU A 362 11.14 25.96 26.34
N TYR A 363 9.82 25.83 26.18
CA TYR A 363 9.15 24.54 26.17
C TYR A 363 9.65 23.61 25.05
N LEU A 364 9.83 24.14 23.83
CA LEU A 364 10.33 23.37 22.69
C LEU A 364 11.79 22.91 22.91
N ASN A 365 12.63 23.79 23.46
CA ASN A 365 14.03 23.47 23.78
C ASN A 365 14.17 22.45 24.91
N GLN A 366 13.33 22.50 25.94
CA GLN A 366 13.28 21.46 26.98
C GLN A 366 12.93 20.07 26.41
N ASN A 367 12.35 19.99 25.21
CA ASN A 367 11.96 18.77 24.52
C ASN A 367 12.70 18.55 23.20
N ILE A 368 13.86 19.16 23.03
CA ILE A 368 14.64 19.21 21.78
C ILE A 368 14.95 17.80 21.21
N GLU A 369 15.17 16.81 22.06
CA GLU A 369 15.43 15.43 21.63
C GLU A 369 14.30 14.84 20.82
N SER A 370 13.04 15.21 21.09
CA SER A 370 11.89 14.76 20.31
C SER A 370 11.93 15.24 18.86
N PHE A 371 12.63 16.33 18.58
CA PHE A 371 12.80 16.89 17.25
C PHE A 371 14.05 16.36 16.56
N ILE A 372 15.15 16.20 17.26
CA ILE A 372 16.41 15.65 16.75
C ILE A 372 16.22 14.18 16.33
N ASN A 373 15.46 13.40 17.11
CA ASN A 373 15.24 11.98 16.90
C ASN A 373 14.12 11.65 15.90
N ARG A 374 13.58 12.66 15.17
CA ARG A 374 12.59 12.41 14.11
C ARG A 374 13.18 11.56 12.99
N LYS A 375 12.52 10.43 12.67
CA LYS A 375 13.03 9.44 11.71
C LYS A 375 12.89 9.84 10.25
N SER A 376 11.96 10.76 9.95
CA SER A 376 11.65 11.14 8.57
C SER A 376 12.78 11.99 7.97
N SER A 377 13.21 11.65 6.76
CA SER A 377 14.19 12.42 5.99
C SER A 377 13.73 13.83 5.62
N LEU A 378 12.44 14.13 5.73
CA LEU A 378 11.87 15.44 5.49
C LEU A 378 12.49 16.53 6.39
N TYR A 379 12.90 16.18 7.61
CA TYR A 379 13.46 17.12 8.58
C TYR A 379 14.96 17.32 8.45
N LYS A 380 15.65 16.55 7.60
CA LYS A 380 17.09 16.73 7.36
C LYS A 380 17.37 18.08 6.74
N ASN A 381 18.32 18.81 7.31
CA ASN A 381 18.70 20.15 6.86
C ASN A 381 17.57 21.19 6.85
N LYS A 382 16.62 21.06 7.80
CA LYS A 382 15.54 22.00 8.02
C LYS A 382 15.67 22.64 9.39
N PRO A 383 15.07 23.81 9.65
CA PRO A 383 14.99 24.39 10.99
C PRO A 383 14.50 23.38 12.03
N LEU A 384 15.02 23.45 13.25
CA LEU A 384 14.83 22.40 14.26
C LEU A 384 13.35 22.07 14.55
N PHE A 385 12.53 23.10 14.67
CA PHE A 385 11.10 22.94 14.97
C PHE A 385 10.21 22.94 13.74
N SER A 386 10.75 22.56 12.57
CA SER A 386 9.99 22.53 11.31
C SER A 386 8.79 21.61 11.37
N ILE A 387 7.72 22.06 10.70
CA ILE A 387 6.51 21.32 10.38
C ILE A 387 6.30 21.28 8.86
N PHE A 388 5.51 20.35 8.38
CA PHE A 388 5.19 20.22 6.96
C PHE A 388 3.69 20.28 6.70
N SER A 389 3.31 20.45 5.45
CA SER A 389 1.92 20.64 5.02
C SER A 389 1.28 21.89 5.66
N VAL A 390 2.09 22.95 5.84
CA VAL A 390 1.68 24.26 6.33
C VAL A 390 1.87 25.30 5.24
N GLY A 391 0.98 26.26 5.17
CA GLY A 391 1.00 27.38 4.24
C GLY A 391 -0.14 28.35 4.54
N GLU A 392 -0.30 29.40 3.76
CA GLU A 392 -1.40 30.38 3.91
C GLU A 392 -2.77 29.69 4.01
N TYR A 393 -2.98 28.65 3.22
CA TYR A 393 -4.19 27.83 3.21
C TYR A 393 -4.52 27.19 4.57
N SER A 394 -3.53 26.95 5.43
CA SER A 394 -3.74 26.40 6.78
C SER A 394 -4.49 27.36 7.71
N PHE A 395 -4.43 28.65 7.40
CA PHE A 395 -4.98 29.71 8.23
C PHE A 395 -6.32 30.26 7.73
N TYR A 396 -6.85 29.76 6.61
CA TYR A 396 -8.21 30.08 6.17
C TYR A 396 -9.22 29.56 7.19
N PRO A 397 -10.30 30.34 7.45
CA PRO A 397 -11.21 30.08 8.58
C PRO A 397 -11.96 28.77 8.43
N TYR A 398 -12.37 28.41 7.22
CA TYR A 398 -13.18 27.22 6.97
C TYR A 398 -12.38 26.16 6.21
N LYS A 399 -12.68 24.90 6.47
CA LYS A 399 -12.12 23.77 5.72
C LYS A 399 -13.19 22.72 5.46
N ILE A 400 -13.07 22.04 4.34
CA ILE A 400 -13.76 20.78 4.13
C ILE A 400 -12.72 19.66 4.28
N ALA A 401 -12.96 18.75 5.19
CA ALA A 401 -12.00 17.71 5.53
C ALA A 401 -12.58 16.32 5.44
N ILE A 402 -11.70 15.36 5.15
CA ILE A 402 -12.00 13.93 5.09
C ILE A 402 -10.85 13.13 5.70
N SER A 403 -11.19 12.03 6.37
CA SER A 403 -10.20 11.06 6.84
C SER A 403 -9.52 10.33 5.68
N GLY A 404 -8.19 10.26 5.67
CA GLY A 404 -7.44 9.46 4.70
C GLY A 404 -7.29 7.99 5.09
N LEU A 405 -7.52 7.63 6.37
CA LEU A 405 -7.28 6.29 6.90
C LEU A 405 -8.52 5.39 6.90
N TYR A 406 -9.69 5.98 7.12
CA TYR A 406 -10.92 5.20 7.31
C TYR A 406 -11.59 4.88 5.97
N LYS A 407 -12.14 3.68 5.86
CA LYS A 407 -12.83 3.16 4.67
C LYS A 407 -14.25 3.75 4.55
N ASN A 408 -14.35 5.06 4.62
CA ASN A 408 -15.61 5.80 4.62
C ASN A 408 -15.45 7.15 3.93
N ILE A 409 -16.28 7.42 2.92
CA ILE A 409 -16.35 8.72 2.25
C ILE A 409 -17.29 9.61 3.07
N ARG A 410 -16.70 10.37 3.99
CA ARG A 410 -17.41 11.33 4.82
C ARG A 410 -16.68 12.65 4.84
N PHE A 411 -17.23 13.62 4.14
CA PHE A 411 -16.76 15.00 4.20
C PHE A 411 -17.37 15.73 5.41
N SER A 412 -16.65 16.72 5.94
CA SER A 412 -17.12 17.53 7.04
C SER A 412 -16.66 18.98 6.85
N ILE A 413 -17.53 19.93 7.13
CA ILE A 413 -17.17 21.36 7.22
C ILE A 413 -16.56 21.59 8.61
N LEU A 414 -15.40 22.21 8.66
CA LEU A 414 -14.71 22.64 9.88
C LEU A 414 -14.81 24.15 9.98
N GLU A 415 -15.44 24.61 11.04
CA GLU A 415 -15.61 26.03 11.37
C GLU A 415 -14.59 26.47 12.41
N PRO A 416 -14.19 27.75 12.46
CA PRO A 416 -13.25 28.23 13.45
C PRO A 416 -13.73 27.95 14.87
N THR A 417 -12.81 27.58 15.75
CA THR A 417 -13.06 27.41 17.18
C THR A 417 -12.29 28.44 17.95
N SER A 418 -12.97 29.22 18.81
CA SER A 418 -12.37 30.33 19.56
C SER A 418 -11.63 31.36 18.67
N GLY A 419 -12.19 31.64 17.49
CA GLY A 419 -11.59 32.56 16.51
C GLY A 419 -10.40 32.01 15.73
N LYS A 420 -10.00 30.74 15.93
CA LYS A 420 -8.88 30.11 15.25
C LYS A 420 -9.35 29.02 14.29
N PRO A 421 -8.74 28.91 13.09
CA PRO A 421 -9.04 27.82 12.14
C PRO A 421 -8.60 26.48 12.72
N ILE A 422 -9.48 25.47 12.59
CA ILE A 422 -9.16 24.10 12.97
C ILE A 422 -8.09 23.56 12.04
N GLN A 423 -7.06 22.92 12.61
CA GLN A 423 -6.07 22.15 11.89
C GLN A 423 -6.45 20.68 11.86
N VAL A 424 -5.92 19.95 10.90
CA VAL A 424 -6.05 18.48 10.82
C VAL A 424 -4.66 17.85 10.73
N ASP A 425 -4.49 16.62 11.21
CA ASP A 425 -3.22 15.92 11.15
C ASP A 425 -2.92 15.36 9.75
N ASP A 426 -1.69 14.90 9.51
CA ASP A 426 -1.20 14.40 8.21
C ASP A 426 -1.94 13.16 7.68
N THR A 427 -2.84 12.58 8.47
CA THR A 427 -3.68 11.46 8.07
C THR A 427 -5.05 11.88 7.53
N CYS A 428 -5.31 13.18 7.51
CA CYS A 428 -6.50 13.81 6.96
C CYS A 428 -6.17 14.58 5.69
N ASN A 429 -7.17 14.72 4.82
CA ASN A 429 -7.09 15.59 3.64
C ASN A 429 -8.11 16.71 3.77
N PHE A 430 -7.79 17.89 3.24
CA PHE A 430 -8.68 19.05 3.31
C PHE A 430 -8.56 20.01 2.13
N ILE A 431 -9.64 20.74 1.89
CA ILE A 431 -9.71 21.97 1.07
C ILE A 431 -9.92 23.14 2.04
N SER A 432 -9.26 24.28 1.78
CA SER A 432 -9.44 25.51 2.54
C SER A 432 -10.43 26.44 1.84
N CYS A 433 -11.32 27.08 2.60
CA CYS A 433 -12.33 28.01 2.13
C CYS A 433 -12.23 29.34 2.91
N LYS A 434 -12.50 30.45 2.19
CA LYS A 434 -12.42 31.79 2.75
C LYS A 434 -13.72 32.20 3.45
N SER A 435 -14.85 31.61 3.05
CA SER A 435 -16.16 31.88 3.63
C SER A 435 -16.93 30.59 3.93
N LEU A 436 -17.94 30.69 4.79
CA LEU A 436 -18.83 29.56 5.10
C LEU A 436 -19.69 29.18 3.88
N ASP A 437 -20.10 30.16 3.10
CA ASP A 437 -20.94 29.90 1.89
C ASP A 437 -20.15 29.13 0.84
N GLU A 438 -18.88 29.49 0.62
CA GLU A 438 -17.97 28.74 -0.22
C GLU A 438 -17.80 27.29 0.29
N ALA A 439 -17.61 27.12 1.60
CA ALA A 439 -17.48 25.80 2.20
C ALA A 439 -18.76 24.97 2.06
N LYS A 440 -19.92 25.55 2.26
CA LYS A 440 -21.22 24.87 2.05
C LYS A 440 -21.42 24.44 0.60
N PHE A 441 -21.16 25.34 -0.33
CA PHE A 441 -21.27 25.03 -1.77
C PHE A 441 -20.40 23.83 -2.16
N ILE A 442 -19.11 23.84 -1.82
CA ILE A 442 -18.21 22.73 -2.13
C ILE A 442 -18.65 21.44 -1.40
N TYR A 443 -19.11 21.55 -0.16
CA TYR A 443 -19.59 20.41 0.63
C TYR A 443 -20.81 19.74 -0.04
N GLU A 444 -21.73 20.50 -0.60
CA GLU A 444 -22.88 19.97 -1.33
C GLU A 444 -22.44 19.22 -2.59
N LEU A 445 -21.52 19.79 -3.38
CA LEU A 445 -20.93 19.11 -4.55
C LEU A 445 -20.29 17.78 -4.17
N LEU A 446 -19.47 17.79 -3.10
CA LEU A 446 -18.72 16.60 -2.64
C LEU A 446 -19.63 15.49 -2.11
N ASN A 447 -20.81 15.81 -1.59
CA ASN A 447 -21.79 14.82 -1.12
C ASN A 447 -22.76 14.35 -2.22
N SER A 448 -22.60 14.83 -3.44
CA SER A 448 -23.40 14.37 -4.58
C SER A 448 -23.18 12.88 -4.89
N SER A 449 -24.17 12.26 -5.50
CA SER A 449 -24.06 10.88 -5.98
C SER A 449 -22.96 10.70 -7.04
N ILE A 450 -22.71 11.74 -7.84
CA ILE A 450 -21.63 11.76 -8.84
C ILE A 450 -20.28 11.58 -8.18
N VAL A 451 -19.94 12.44 -7.19
CA VAL A 451 -18.65 12.39 -6.47
C VAL A 451 -18.51 11.07 -5.72
N LYS A 452 -19.55 10.63 -5.00
CA LYS A 452 -19.51 9.36 -4.27
C LYS A 452 -19.21 8.20 -5.20
N ASN A 453 -19.92 8.06 -6.31
CA ASN A 453 -19.72 6.98 -7.28
C ASN A 453 -18.34 7.07 -7.97
N LEU A 454 -17.88 8.29 -8.29
CA LEU A 454 -16.57 8.49 -8.90
C LEU A 454 -15.45 8.09 -7.94
N LEU A 455 -15.52 8.53 -6.68
CA LEU A 455 -14.54 8.15 -5.66
C LEU A 455 -14.55 6.63 -5.40
N GLU A 456 -15.72 5.99 -5.32
CA GLU A 456 -15.83 4.53 -5.19
C GLU A 456 -15.18 3.79 -6.36
N SER A 457 -15.18 4.37 -7.57
CA SER A 457 -14.52 3.79 -8.74
C SER A 457 -13.00 3.97 -8.74
N LEU A 458 -12.49 4.95 -8.01
CA LEU A 458 -11.06 5.30 -7.93
C LEU A 458 -10.36 4.73 -6.70
N ILE A 459 -11.05 4.62 -5.56
CA ILE A 459 -10.44 4.29 -4.27
C ILE A 459 -10.19 2.78 -4.15
N PHE A 460 -8.98 2.43 -3.76
CA PHE A 460 -8.58 1.07 -3.39
C PHE A 460 -8.64 0.90 -1.87
N TRP A 461 -9.72 0.29 -1.40
CA TRP A 461 -10.07 0.19 0.01
C TRP A 461 -9.14 -0.71 0.85
N ASP A 462 -8.35 -1.54 0.23
CA ASP A 462 -7.33 -2.40 0.87
C ASP A 462 -6.01 -1.65 1.17
N SER A 463 -5.89 -0.38 0.73
CA SER A 463 -4.75 0.46 1.04
C SER A 463 -4.79 0.96 2.48
N LYS A 464 -3.61 1.13 3.10
CA LYS A 464 -3.50 1.69 4.46
C LYS A 464 -4.07 3.11 4.56
N ARG A 465 -3.92 3.90 3.50
CA ARG A 465 -4.50 5.23 3.33
C ARG A 465 -5.29 5.22 2.01
N PRO A 466 -6.55 4.76 2.02
CA PRO A 466 -7.30 4.59 0.77
C PRO A 466 -7.70 5.92 0.12
N ILE A 467 -7.99 6.94 0.91
CA ILE A 467 -8.38 8.26 0.41
C ILE A 467 -7.16 9.17 0.45
N THR A 468 -6.59 9.44 -0.72
CA THR A 468 -5.38 10.26 -0.89
C THR A 468 -5.70 11.58 -1.57
N THR A 469 -4.83 12.58 -1.39
CA THR A 469 -4.93 13.84 -2.14
C THR A 469 -4.85 13.61 -3.66
N GLU A 470 -4.10 12.61 -4.12
CA GLU A 470 -4.02 12.25 -5.53
C GLU A 470 -5.38 11.83 -6.10
N VAL A 471 -6.13 11.00 -5.38
CA VAL A 471 -7.49 10.58 -5.77
C VAL A 471 -8.45 11.76 -5.73
N LEU A 472 -8.42 12.54 -4.65
CA LEU A 472 -9.33 13.66 -4.44
C LEU A 472 -9.09 14.81 -5.44
N ASN A 473 -7.84 15.06 -5.83
CA ASN A 473 -7.49 16.09 -6.82
C ASN A 473 -7.87 15.71 -8.27
N LYS A 474 -8.43 14.51 -8.49
CA LYS A 474 -8.99 14.13 -9.79
C LYS A 474 -10.43 14.60 -9.99
N LEU A 475 -11.08 15.11 -8.94
CA LEU A 475 -12.45 15.61 -9.03
C LEU A 475 -12.50 16.96 -9.74
N ASP A 476 -13.15 17.02 -10.90
CA ASP A 476 -13.46 18.27 -11.60
C ASP A 476 -14.73 18.88 -11.02
N LEU A 477 -14.56 19.70 -9.97
CA LEU A 477 -15.70 20.29 -9.26
C LEU A 477 -16.47 21.27 -10.12
N ARG A 478 -15.86 21.87 -11.15
CA ARG A 478 -16.57 22.75 -12.11
C ARG A 478 -17.55 21.94 -12.94
N ASN A 479 -17.10 20.89 -13.63
CA ASN A 479 -17.98 20.03 -14.43
C ASN A 479 -19.05 19.37 -13.59
N ILE A 480 -18.76 19.03 -12.33
CA ILE A 480 -19.75 18.48 -11.39
C ILE A 480 -20.80 19.54 -11.04
N ALA A 481 -20.40 20.79 -10.80
CA ALA A 481 -21.33 21.89 -10.52
C ALA A 481 -22.28 22.15 -11.71
N GLU A 482 -21.72 22.20 -12.92
CA GLU A 482 -22.49 22.38 -14.16
C GLU A 482 -23.52 21.26 -14.35
N GLU A 483 -23.14 19.99 -14.15
CA GLU A 483 -24.06 18.84 -14.25
C GLU A 483 -25.18 18.87 -13.21
N LEU A 484 -24.90 19.45 -12.02
CA LEU A 484 -25.88 19.61 -10.95
C LEU A 484 -26.69 20.90 -11.07
N ASN A 485 -26.52 21.68 -12.15
CA ASN A 485 -27.19 22.96 -12.42
C ASN A 485 -26.89 24.05 -11.36
N TYR A 486 -25.72 24.00 -10.75
CA TYR A 486 -25.21 25.13 -9.99
C TYR A 486 -24.58 26.15 -10.96
N SER A 487 -25.18 27.30 -11.08
CA SER A 487 -24.72 28.43 -11.90
C SER A 487 -23.65 29.27 -11.19
#